data_546952c9b98309fa9ff30162d14e3dd7
#
_entry.id   546952c9b98309fa9ff30162d14e3dd7
#
_cell.length_a   1.000
_cell.length_b   1.000
_cell.length_c   1.000
_cell.angle_alpha   90.00
_cell.angle_beta   90.00
_cell.angle_gamma   90.00
#
_symmetry.space_group_name_H-M   'P 1'
#
loop_
_entity.id
_entity.type
_entity.pdbx_description
1 polymer ?
#
loop_
_entity_poly.entity_id
_entity_poly.type
_entity_poly.pdbx_seq_one_letter_code
_entity_poly.pdbx_strand_id
1 'polypeptide(L)'
;MTDIPKLGLGTWQNTDPEECTNSVKTALEMGYEHIDTAQIYENEEEVGEGLSKAEADREDYFLASKVWIDQLSPENVKSSTKESLEKLGVDHVDLMYIHWPSGDYSPQETLKAFKELIHSGEIKNIGVSNFTPEQLDRAMEIAPKHIVANQVEMHPLLQQEELLEKCREHDITLVAYSPLARGEVFNVEELNEIAEKHDVSEAQVSLAWLMEKDNVVAIPKATSEEHIKDNFESLDLELDEEDIQKIDSIEREGRMVNPDFAPW
;
A
#
# COMPACT_ATOMS: atom_id res chain seq x y z
N MET A 1 -0.30 3.99 -17.47
CA MET A 1 -0.26 3.53 -16.08
C MET A 1 -0.06 4.73 -15.17
N THR A 2 -0.74 4.81 -14.03
CA THR A 2 -0.45 5.81 -13.00
C THR A 2 0.89 5.46 -12.36
N ASP A 3 1.81 6.42 -12.30
CA ASP A 3 3.12 6.22 -11.68
C ASP A 3 2.95 6.30 -10.16
N ILE A 4 3.02 5.13 -9.49
CA ILE A 4 2.99 5.01 -8.03
C ILE A 4 4.43 4.76 -7.59
N PRO A 5 5.02 5.59 -6.71
CA PRO A 5 6.39 5.41 -6.25
C PRO A 5 6.61 4.00 -5.64
N LYS A 6 7.72 3.36 -5.98
CA LYS A 6 7.99 1.94 -5.66
C LYS A 6 8.01 1.64 -4.16
N LEU A 7 8.40 2.61 -3.34
CA LEU A 7 8.42 2.50 -1.88
C LEU A 7 7.53 3.57 -1.26
N GLY A 8 6.63 3.16 -0.36
CA GLY A 8 5.79 4.07 0.42
C GLY A 8 5.89 3.81 1.92
N LEU A 9 5.54 4.80 2.73
CA LEU A 9 5.36 4.61 4.17
C LEU A 9 3.91 4.19 4.45
N GLY A 10 3.71 2.97 4.97
CA GLY A 10 2.44 2.52 5.53
C GLY A 10 2.25 3.01 6.97
N THR A 11 1.04 3.42 7.33
CA THR A 11 0.73 3.98 8.66
C THR A 11 -0.13 3.07 9.55
N TRP A 12 -0.40 1.84 9.12
CA TRP A 12 -1.18 0.89 9.92
C TRP A 12 -0.53 0.60 11.27
N GLN A 13 -1.32 0.61 12.37
CA GLN A 13 -0.85 0.46 13.75
C GLN A 13 0.18 1.54 14.20
N ASN A 14 0.21 2.67 13.55
CA ASN A 14 0.92 3.83 14.05
C ASN A 14 -0.06 4.65 14.90
N THR A 15 -0.26 4.22 16.16
CA THR A 15 -1.33 4.68 17.05
C THR A 15 -0.90 5.75 18.06
N ASP A 16 0.40 5.97 18.22
CA ASP A 16 0.89 7.09 19.00
C ASP A 16 0.90 8.35 18.13
N PRO A 17 0.20 9.43 18.53
CA PRO A 17 0.06 10.63 17.70
C PRO A 17 1.38 11.30 17.35
N GLU A 18 2.30 11.39 18.31
CA GLU A 18 3.60 12.02 18.09
C GLU A 18 4.49 11.18 17.17
N GLU A 19 4.52 9.85 17.41
CA GLU A 19 5.26 8.92 16.53
C GLU A 19 4.69 8.93 15.10
N CYS A 20 3.35 8.96 14.94
CA CYS A 20 2.72 8.99 13.62
C CYS A 20 3.09 10.26 12.85
N THR A 21 2.88 11.43 13.46
CA THR A 21 3.26 12.72 12.88
C THR A 21 4.73 12.77 12.50
N ASN A 22 5.62 12.33 13.41
CA ASN A 22 7.06 12.37 13.18
C ASN A 22 7.50 11.38 12.09
N SER A 23 6.91 10.18 12.03
CA SER A 23 7.27 9.19 11.02
C SER A 23 6.94 9.65 9.61
N VAL A 24 5.77 10.25 9.39
CA VAL A 24 5.36 10.82 8.09
C VAL A 24 6.29 11.97 7.69
N LYS A 25 6.53 12.93 8.61
CA LYS A 25 7.46 14.02 8.37
C LYS A 25 8.85 13.50 8.00
N THR A 26 9.42 12.61 8.81
CA THR A 26 10.77 12.06 8.59
C THR A 26 10.87 11.30 7.26
N ALA A 27 9.85 10.52 6.91
CA ALA A 27 9.84 9.81 5.63
C ALA A 27 9.90 10.77 4.45
N LEU A 28 9.06 11.81 4.41
CA LEU A 28 9.08 12.81 3.33
C LEU A 28 10.41 13.59 3.29
N GLU A 29 10.95 14.00 4.44
CA GLU A 29 12.25 14.71 4.52
C GLU A 29 13.42 13.81 4.09
N MET A 30 13.27 12.48 4.18
CA MET A 30 14.26 11.49 3.73
C MET A 30 14.17 11.20 2.23
N GLY A 31 13.06 11.57 1.58
CA GLY A 31 12.84 11.38 0.15
C GLY A 31 11.79 10.31 -0.21
N TYR A 32 11.00 9.83 0.75
CA TYR A 32 9.81 9.06 0.40
C TYR A 32 8.85 9.94 -0.40
N GLU A 33 8.31 9.38 -1.45
CA GLU A 33 7.34 10.05 -2.33
C GLU A 33 5.94 9.39 -2.25
N HIS A 34 5.69 8.47 -1.29
CA HIS A 34 4.40 7.81 -1.15
C HIS A 34 4.05 7.59 0.33
N ILE A 35 2.86 8.05 0.72
CA ILE A 35 2.27 7.85 2.05
C ILE A 35 0.94 7.10 1.89
N ASP A 36 0.78 5.98 2.62
CA ASP A 36 -0.42 5.13 2.60
C ASP A 36 -1.07 5.06 3.99
N THR A 37 -2.31 5.50 4.08
CA THR A 37 -3.12 5.45 5.29
C THR A 37 -4.50 4.83 5.03
N ALA A 38 -5.43 4.88 5.98
CA ALA A 38 -6.82 4.44 5.83
C ALA A 38 -7.71 5.00 6.94
N GLN A 39 -9.01 5.18 6.67
CA GLN A 39 -10.01 5.63 7.65
C GLN A 39 -10.01 4.82 8.94
N ILE A 40 -9.96 3.49 8.85
CA ILE A 40 -10.00 2.56 9.99
C ILE A 40 -8.74 2.60 10.87
N TYR A 41 -7.65 3.23 10.41
CA TYR A 41 -6.44 3.36 11.22
C TYR A 41 -6.58 4.43 12.29
N GLU A 42 -7.59 5.30 12.17
CA GLU A 42 -7.91 6.38 13.11
C GLU A 42 -6.74 7.34 13.37
N ASN A 43 -5.86 7.52 12.36
CA ASN A 43 -4.65 8.36 12.44
C ASN A 43 -4.51 9.31 11.25
N GLU A 44 -5.58 9.55 10.48
CA GLU A 44 -5.53 10.46 9.32
C GLU A 44 -5.21 11.92 9.74
N GLU A 45 -5.59 12.36 10.95
CA GLU A 45 -5.25 13.69 11.48
C GLU A 45 -3.74 13.82 11.74
N GLU A 46 -3.12 12.81 12.35
CA GLU A 46 -1.69 12.77 12.61
C GLU A 46 -0.87 12.64 11.34
N VAL A 47 -1.36 11.87 10.37
CA VAL A 47 -0.78 11.82 9.03
C VAL A 47 -0.82 13.21 8.39
N GLY A 48 -1.97 13.90 8.40
CA GLY A 48 -2.14 15.26 7.89
C GLY A 48 -1.22 16.28 8.59
N GLU A 49 -1.06 16.15 9.90
CA GLU A 49 -0.11 16.97 10.66
C GLU A 49 1.34 16.71 10.23
N GLY A 50 1.72 15.43 10.00
CA GLY A 50 3.03 15.05 9.49
C GLY A 50 3.31 15.61 8.09
N LEU A 51 2.33 15.50 7.18
CA LEU A 51 2.39 16.10 5.83
C LEU A 51 2.62 17.63 5.90
N SER A 52 1.88 18.32 6.78
CA SER A 52 1.98 19.76 6.94
C SER A 52 3.29 20.26 7.55
N LYS A 53 3.96 19.40 8.33
CA LYS A 53 5.25 19.70 8.98
C LYS A 53 6.47 19.34 8.13
N ALA A 54 6.29 18.51 7.11
CA ALA A 54 7.36 18.18 6.17
C ALA A 54 7.62 19.38 5.24
N GLU A 55 8.90 19.56 4.85
CA GLU A 55 9.30 20.56 3.83
C GLU A 55 9.07 20.02 2.42
N ALA A 56 7.82 19.60 2.11
CA ALA A 56 7.42 19.02 0.83
C ALA A 56 6.14 19.67 0.33
N ASP A 57 6.10 20.05 -0.95
CA ASP A 57 4.87 20.53 -1.59
C ASP A 57 3.92 19.35 -1.86
N ARG A 58 2.59 19.62 -1.96
CA ARG A 58 1.57 18.55 -2.19
C ARG A 58 1.85 17.72 -3.45
N GLU A 59 2.47 18.31 -4.44
CA GLU A 59 2.83 17.69 -5.71
C GLU A 59 4.06 16.78 -5.64
N ASP A 60 4.84 16.85 -4.55
CA ASP A 60 6.07 16.08 -4.37
C ASP A 60 5.81 14.66 -3.82
N TYR A 61 4.58 14.37 -3.41
CA TYR A 61 4.24 13.05 -2.86
C TYR A 61 2.90 12.51 -3.32
N PHE A 62 2.84 11.21 -3.46
CA PHE A 62 1.65 10.41 -3.73
C PHE A 62 0.96 10.06 -2.40
N LEU A 63 -0.29 10.47 -2.23
CA LEU A 63 -1.07 10.21 -1.00
C LEU A 63 -2.21 9.24 -1.28
N ALA A 64 -2.26 8.15 -0.52
CA ALA A 64 -3.31 7.16 -0.59
C ALA A 64 -4.05 7.02 0.75
N SER A 65 -5.38 6.88 0.68
CA SER A 65 -6.22 6.47 1.80
C SER A 65 -7.26 5.43 1.37
N LYS A 66 -8.06 4.90 2.32
CA LYS A 66 -8.97 3.78 2.06
C LYS A 66 -10.31 4.00 2.75
N VAL A 67 -11.41 3.77 2.02
CA VAL A 67 -12.77 3.77 2.57
C VAL A 67 -13.05 2.42 3.22
N TRP A 68 -13.48 2.45 4.49
CA TRP A 68 -13.76 1.24 5.25
C TRP A 68 -15.07 0.57 4.83
N ILE A 69 -15.23 -0.71 5.18
CA ILE A 69 -16.30 -1.59 4.68
C ILE A 69 -17.74 -1.12 4.99
N ASP A 70 -17.98 -0.43 6.08
CA ASP A 70 -19.28 0.13 6.47
C ASP A 70 -19.57 1.52 5.88
N GLN A 71 -18.60 2.08 5.14
CA GLN A 71 -18.69 3.37 4.46
C GLN A 71 -18.78 3.22 2.92
N LEU A 72 -19.02 2.00 2.40
CA LEU A 72 -18.99 1.72 0.97
C LEU A 72 -20.33 1.91 0.25
N SER A 73 -21.41 2.36 0.96
CA SER A 73 -22.61 2.84 0.29
C SER A 73 -22.35 4.16 -0.46
N PRO A 74 -23.07 4.47 -1.57
CA PRO A 74 -22.77 5.63 -2.41
C PRO A 74 -22.73 6.98 -1.67
N GLU A 75 -23.60 7.17 -0.67
CA GLU A 75 -23.65 8.40 0.12
C GLU A 75 -22.48 8.46 1.11
N ASN A 76 -22.20 7.34 1.77
CA ASN A 76 -21.13 7.24 2.76
C ASN A 76 -19.74 7.36 2.13
N VAL A 77 -19.52 6.75 0.95
CA VAL A 77 -18.27 6.92 0.20
C VAL A 77 -17.91 8.40 0.04
N LYS A 78 -18.88 9.22 -0.36
CA LYS A 78 -18.64 10.66 -0.57
C LYS A 78 -18.44 11.42 0.74
N SER A 79 -19.28 11.16 1.75
CA SER A 79 -19.17 11.87 3.04
C SER A 79 -17.90 11.50 3.80
N SER A 80 -17.55 10.19 3.84
CA SER A 80 -16.35 9.74 4.53
C SER A 80 -15.07 10.13 3.81
N THR A 81 -15.06 10.15 2.45
CA THR A 81 -13.92 10.68 1.70
C THR A 81 -13.67 12.15 2.02
N LYS A 82 -14.74 12.98 2.07
CA LYS A 82 -14.60 14.38 2.45
C LYS A 82 -14.03 14.53 3.87
N GLU A 83 -14.51 13.72 4.82
CA GLU A 83 -13.96 13.69 6.18
C GLU A 83 -12.48 13.32 6.21
N SER A 84 -12.07 12.32 5.40
CA SER A 84 -10.65 11.96 5.24
C SER A 84 -9.81 13.13 4.72
N LEU A 85 -10.30 13.85 3.69
CA LEU A 85 -9.59 15.02 3.15
C LEU A 85 -9.45 16.14 4.19
N GLU A 86 -10.50 16.38 4.99
CA GLU A 86 -10.47 17.36 6.09
C GLU A 86 -9.43 16.96 7.16
N LYS A 87 -9.37 15.69 7.57
CA LYS A 87 -8.39 15.16 8.53
C LYS A 87 -6.96 15.23 7.98
N LEU A 88 -6.76 14.83 6.74
CA LEU A 88 -5.46 14.87 6.07
C LEU A 88 -5.00 16.30 5.75
N GLY A 89 -5.90 17.29 5.80
CA GLY A 89 -5.59 18.69 5.50
C GLY A 89 -5.27 18.95 4.02
N VAL A 90 -5.86 18.16 3.09
CA VAL A 90 -5.63 18.24 1.65
C VAL A 90 -6.93 18.41 0.86
N ASP A 91 -6.84 18.95 -0.35
CA ASP A 91 -7.99 19.11 -1.25
C ASP A 91 -8.30 17.80 -2.01
N HIS A 92 -7.32 16.93 -2.16
CA HIS A 92 -7.48 15.64 -2.86
C HIS A 92 -6.43 14.61 -2.41
N VAL A 93 -6.75 13.33 -2.64
CA VAL A 93 -5.77 12.23 -2.60
C VAL A 93 -5.50 11.69 -4.00
N ASP A 94 -4.30 11.14 -4.21
CA ASP A 94 -3.92 10.56 -5.50
C ASP A 94 -4.59 9.22 -5.73
N LEU A 95 -4.87 8.49 -4.67
CA LEU A 95 -5.49 7.17 -4.72
C LEU A 95 -6.41 6.96 -3.52
N MET A 96 -7.67 6.63 -3.79
CA MET A 96 -8.62 6.21 -2.75
C MET A 96 -9.00 4.75 -2.99
N TYR A 97 -8.76 3.91 -1.99
CA TYR A 97 -9.05 2.49 -2.07
C TYR A 97 -10.43 2.12 -1.53
N ILE A 98 -11.04 1.11 -2.14
CA ILE A 98 -12.01 0.24 -1.48
C ILE A 98 -11.19 -0.71 -0.60
N HIS A 99 -11.26 -0.59 0.74
CA HIS A 99 -10.36 -1.28 1.67
C HIS A 99 -10.52 -2.81 1.64
N TRP A 100 -11.77 -3.30 1.53
CA TRP A 100 -12.12 -4.71 1.35
C TRP A 100 -13.40 -4.83 0.52
N PRO A 101 -13.56 -5.89 -0.28
CA PRO A 101 -14.80 -6.16 -1.03
C PRO A 101 -15.88 -6.79 -0.13
N SER A 102 -16.22 -6.15 0.98
CA SER A 102 -17.09 -6.66 2.04
C SER A 102 -17.97 -5.56 2.60
N GLY A 103 -18.87 -5.89 3.55
CA GLY A 103 -19.78 -4.95 4.19
C GLY A 103 -20.76 -4.34 3.19
N ASP A 104 -20.78 -3.02 3.11
CA ASP A 104 -21.68 -2.26 2.23
C ASP A 104 -21.21 -2.22 0.76
N TYR A 105 -20.17 -2.98 0.42
CA TYR A 105 -19.64 -3.01 -0.95
C TYR A 105 -20.64 -3.55 -1.94
N SER A 106 -21.03 -2.71 -2.89
CA SER A 106 -21.82 -3.05 -4.08
C SER A 106 -21.03 -2.65 -5.32
N PRO A 107 -20.53 -3.59 -6.14
CA PRO A 107 -19.61 -3.27 -7.22
C PRO A 107 -20.05 -2.10 -8.11
N GLN A 108 -21.30 -2.11 -8.59
CA GLN A 108 -21.82 -1.07 -9.48
C GLN A 108 -22.00 0.26 -8.76
N GLU A 109 -22.65 0.25 -7.59
CA GLU A 109 -23.03 1.47 -6.87
C GLU A 109 -21.82 2.12 -6.20
N THR A 110 -20.95 1.32 -5.55
CA THR A 110 -19.72 1.82 -4.91
C THR A 110 -18.77 2.41 -5.94
N LEU A 111 -18.43 1.67 -7.01
CA LEU A 111 -17.53 2.17 -8.06
C LEU A 111 -18.10 3.38 -8.81
N LYS A 112 -19.44 3.49 -8.91
CA LYS A 112 -20.06 4.70 -9.45
C LYS A 112 -19.79 5.91 -8.57
N ALA A 113 -19.95 5.77 -7.23
CA ALA A 113 -19.67 6.86 -6.29
C ALA A 113 -18.20 7.29 -6.33
N PHE A 114 -17.25 6.35 -6.41
CA PHE A 114 -15.83 6.67 -6.60
C PHE A 114 -15.55 7.43 -7.91
N LYS A 115 -16.23 7.07 -9.01
CA LYS A 115 -16.11 7.83 -10.27
C LYS A 115 -16.67 9.25 -10.16
N GLU A 116 -17.70 9.47 -9.34
CA GLU A 116 -18.20 10.81 -9.05
C GLU A 116 -17.19 11.65 -8.26
N LEU A 117 -16.44 11.05 -7.32
CA LEU A 117 -15.34 11.69 -6.61
C LEU A 117 -14.15 12.05 -7.51
N ILE A 118 -13.84 11.22 -8.53
CA ILE A 118 -12.87 11.60 -9.57
C ILE A 118 -13.36 12.82 -10.33
N HIS A 119 -14.64 12.83 -10.71
CA HIS A 119 -15.20 13.95 -11.47
C HIS A 119 -15.24 15.27 -10.69
N SER A 120 -15.46 15.21 -9.37
CA SER A 120 -15.38 16.39 -8.49
C SER A 120 -13.94 16.81 -8.15
N GLY A 121 -12.94 15.96 -8.41
CA GLY A 121 -11.53 16.24 -8.17
C GLY A 121 -11.04 15.92 -6.75
N GLU A 122 -11.86 15.27 -5.93
CA GLU A 122 -11.52 14.88 -4.55
C GLU A 122 -10.56 13.67 -4.51
N ILE A 123 -10.60 12.82 -5.54
CA ILE A 123 -9.62 11.74 -5.74
C ILE A 123 -9.14 11.74 -7.18
N LYS A 124 -7.88 11.36 -7.43
CA LYS A 124 -7.37 11.23 -8.81
C LYS A 124 -7.62 9.85 -9.40
N ASN A 125 -7.49 8.79 -8.59
CA ASN A 125 -7.60 7.41 -9.04
C ASN A 125 -8.36 6.55 -8.02
N ILE A 126 -8.85 5.39 -8.47
CA ILE A 126 -9.46 4.35 -7.63
C ILE A 126 -8.44 3.24 -7.42
N GLY A 127 -8.29 2.78 -6.18
CA GLY A 127 -7.67 1.53 -5.85
C GLY A 127 -8.70 0.53 -5.34
N VAL A 128 -8.38 -0.74 -5.44
CA VAL A 128 -9.06 -1.79 -4.70
C VAL A 128 -8.07 -2.46 -3.76
N SER A 129 -8.53 -3.05 -2.66
CA SER A 129 -7.66 -3.74 -1.73
C SER A 129 -8.29 -5.06 -1.29
N ASN A 130 -7.46 -6.11 -1.24
CA ASN A 130 -7.89 -7.45 -0.86
C ASN A 130 -8.91 -8.09 -1.84
N PHE A 131 -8.85 -7.71 -3.09
CA PHE A 131 -9.67 -8.32 -4.15
C PHE A 131 -9.00 -9.59 -4.67
N THR A 132 -9.78 -10.67 -4.81
CA THR A 132 -9.34 -11.88 -5.51
C THR A 132 -9.24 -11.60 -7.02
N PRO A 133 -8.58 -12.48 -7.81
CA PRO A 133 -8.55 -12.35 -9.27
C PRO A 133 -9.92 -12.13 -9.90
N GLU A 134 -10.95 -12.90 -9.48
CA GLU A 134 -12.30 -12.80 -10.03
C GLU A 134 -13.00 -11.48 -9.63
N GLN A 135 -12.78 -11.01 -8.41
CA GLN A 135 -13.32 -9.73 -7.94
C GLN A 135 -12.67 -8.55 -8.66
N LEU A 136 -11.37 -8.66 -8.93
CA LEU A 136 -10.62 -7.67 -9.71
C LEU A 136 -11.14 -7.60 -11.14
N ASP A 137 -11.28 -8.73 -11.84
CA ASP A 137 -11.85 -8.79 -13.19
C ASP A 137 -13.21 -8.09 -13.24
N ARG A 138 -14.10 -8.40 -12.29
CA ARG A 138 -15.42 -7.78 -12.20
C ARG A 138 -15.38 -6.26 -11.96
N ALA A 139 -14.46 -5.80 -11.11
CA ALA A 139 -14.29 -4.38 -10.86
C ALA A 139 -13.75 -3.64 -12.08
N MET A 140 -12.81 -4.26 -12.80
CA MET A 140 -12.24 -3.75 -14.04
C MET A 140 -13.27 -3.67 -15.19
N GLU A 141 -14.25 -4.58 -15.27
CA GLU A 141 -15.38 -4.45 -16.22
C GLU A 141 -16.20 -3.18 -15.97
N ILE A 142 -16.33 -2.74 -14.71
CA ILE A 142 -17.16 -1.57 -14.32
C ILE A 142 -16.39 -0.25 -14.44
N ALA A 143 -15.08 -0.26 -14.09
CA ALA A 143 -14.27 0.95 -14.03
C ALA A 143 -12.85 0.77 -14.62
N PRO A 144 -12.70 0.29 -15.88
CA PRO A 144 -11.43 -0.18 -16.46
C PRO A 144 -10.34 0.88 -16.58
N LYS A 145 -10.69 2.16 -16.55
CA LYS A 145 -9.73 3.28 -16.72
C LYS A 145 -9.42 4.01 -15.41
N HIS A 146 -10.08 3.63 -14.34
CA HIS A 146 -10.03 4.37 -13.10
C HIS A 146 -9.37 3.57 -11.97
N ILE A 147 -9.46 2.23 -12.02
CA ILE A 147 -8.76 1.35 -11.09
C ILE A 147 -7.32 1.23 -11.57
N VAL A 148 -6.38 1.63 -10.70
CA VAL A 148 -4.94 1.68 -11.02
C VAL A 148 -4.11 0.77 -10.13
N ALA A 149 -4.68 0.26 -9.04
CA ALA A 149 -3.97 -0.59 -8.09
C ALA A 149 -4.87 -1.61 -7.40
N ASN A 150 -4.30 -2.78 -7.06
CA ASN A 150 -4.84 -3.70 -6.06
C ASN A 150 -3.84 -3.84 -4.90
N GLN A 151 -4.22 -3.39 -3.70
CA GLN A 151 -3.36 -3.48 -2.52
C GLN A 151 -3.66 -4.77 -1.75
N VAL A 152 -2.65 -5.62 -1.58
CA VAL A 152 -2.78 -6.94 -0.94
C VAL A 152 -1.59 -7.27 -0.06
N GLU A 153 -1.75 -8.24 0.84
CA GLU A 153 -0.62 -8.82 1.55
C GLU A 153 0.30 -9.51 0.57
N MET A 154 1.58 -9.07 0.50
CA MET A 154 2.60 -9.72 -0.31
C MET A 154 3.98 -9.57 0.34
N HIS A 155 4.72 -10.66 0.44
CA HIS A 155 6.06 -10.77 1.00
C HIS A 155 6.67 -12.12 0.58
N PRO A 156 7.95 -12.42 0.86
CA PRO A 156 8.59 -13.68 0.47
C PRO A 156 7.85 -14.96 0.89
N LEU A 157 7.07 -14.91 1.98
CA LEU A 157 6.26 -16.05 2.47
C LEU A 157 4.82 -16.06 1.91
N LEU A 158 4.43 -15.11 1.06
CA LEU A 158 3.15 -15.03 0.36
C LEU A 158 3.32 -14.25 -0.96
N GLN A 159 3.73 -14.92 -2.01
CA GLN A 159 4.24 -14.31 -3.23
C GLN A 159 3.17 -13.83 -4.21
N GLN A 160 1.90 -14.25 -4.04
CA GLN A 160 0.73 -13.77 -4.80
C GLN A 160 0.88 -13.87 -6.34
N GLU A 161 1.53 -14.90 -6.86
CA GLU A 161 1.87 -15.03 -8.28
C GLU A 161 0.66 -14.89 -9.21
N GLU A 162 -0.44 -15.60 -8.90
CA GLU A 162 -1.68 -15.55 -9.70
C GLU A 162 -2.27 -14.12 -9.73
N LEU A 163 -2.30 -13.47 -8.57
CA LEU A 163 -2.86 -12.12 -8.47
C LEU A 163 -1.94 -11.07 -9.11
N LEU A 164 -0.62 -11.24 -9.03
CA LEU A 164 0.35 -10.38 -9.70
C LEU A 164 0.21 -10.48 -11.22
N GLU A 165 0.06 -11.70 -11.76
CA GLU A 165 -0.19 -11.88 -13.19
C GLU A 165 -1.51 -11.22 -13.62
N LYS A 166 -2.56 -11.35 -12.80
CA LYS A 166 -3.83 -10.68 -13.04
C LYS A 166 -3.71 -9.15 -13.02
N CYS A 167 -2.92 -8.59 -12.11
CA CYS A 167 -2.64 -7.15 -12.11
C CYS A 167 -1.90 -6.71 -13.38
N ARG A 168 -0.95 -7.51 -13.88
CA ARG A 168 -0.24 -7.26 -15.15
C ARG A 168 -1.17 -7.31 -16.35
N GLU A 169 -2.08 -8.30 -16.42
CA GLU A 169 -3.10 -8.40 -17.48
C GLU A 169 -3.97 -7.14 -17.59
N HIS A 170 -4.26 -6.50 -16.45
CA HIS A 170 -5.07 -5.29 -16.37
C HIS A 170 -4.25 -3.98 -16.43
N ASP A 171 -2.94 -4.05 -16.53
CA ASP A 171 -2.02 -2.91 -16.51
C ASP A 171 -2.19 -2.02 -15.25
N ILE A 172 -2.32 -2.66 -14.08
CA ILE A 172 -2.44 -2.03 -12.77
C ILE A 172 -1.31 -2.45 -11.83
N THR A 173 -1.07 -1.64 -10.80
CA THR A 173 -0.05 -1.89 -9.80
C THR A 173 -0.56 -2.83 -8.70
N LEU A 174 0.24 -3.82 -8.29
CA LEU A 174 0.06 -4.54 -7.04
C LEU A 174 0.82 -3.78 -5.94
N VAL A 175 0.10 -3.32 -4.92
CA VAL A 175 0.70 -2.65 -3.77
C VAL A 175 0.78 -3.64 -2.61
N ALA A 176 2.02 -3.97 -2.21
CA ALA A 176 2.32 -4.97 -1.19
C ALA A 176 2.23 -4.36 0.22
N TYR A 177 1.17 -4.67 0.97
CA TYR A 177 1.14 -4.37 2.39
C TYR A 177 1.74 -5.51 3.23
N SER A 178 2.14 -5.23 4.47
CA SER A 178 2.92 -6.15 5.33
C SER A 178 4.12 -6.78 4.61
N PRO A 179 4.93 -5.99 3.87
CA PRO A 179 6.00 -6.53 3.02
C PRO A 179 7.11 -7.23 3.81
N LEU A 180 7.16 -7.00 5.13
CA LEU A 180 8.08 -7.65 6.08
C LEU A 180 7.43 -8.81 6.84
N ALA A 181 6.25 -9.31 6.40
CA ALA A 181 5.52 -10.41 7.05
C ALA A 181 5.39 -10.21 8.58
N ARG A 182 5.15 -8.97 9.03
CA ARG A 182 5.09 -8.59 10.45
C ARG A 182 6.33 -9.00 11.27
N GLY A 183 7.49 -9.01 10.64
CA GLY A 183 8.77 -9.39 11.25
C GLY A 183 9.19 -10.84 11.03
N GLU A 184 8.36 -11.70 10.41
CA GLU A 184 8.74 -13.07 10.12
C GLU A 184 9.87 -13.18 9.08
N VAL A 185 10.12 -12.15 8.26
CA VAL A 185 11.25 -12.10 7.32
C VAL A 185 12.59 -12.29 8.03
N PHE A 186 12.74 -11.83 9.27
CA PHE A 186 13.96 -11.97 10.08
C PHE A 186 14.23 -13.40 10.55
N ASN A 187 13.26 -14.32 10.39
CA ASN A 187 13.36 -15.73 10.76
C ASN A 187 13.49 -16.66 9.53
N VAL A 188 13.73 -16.09 8.34
CA VAL A 188 13.84 -16.81 7.07
C VAL A 188 15.31 -16.99 6.71
N GLU A 189 15.80 -18.24 6.72
CA GLU A 189 17.21 -18.57 6.50
C GLU A 189 17.72 -18.05 5.13
N GLU A 190 16.91 -18.18 4.09
CA GLU A 190 17.20 -17.73 2.74
C GLU A 190 17.43 -16.21 2.68
N LEU A 191 16.62 -15.43 3.43
CA LEU A 191 16.78 -13.97 3.50
C LEU A 191 18.00 -13.57 4.33
N ASN A 192 18.27 -14.27 5.44
CA ASN A 192 19.43 -14.03 6.29
C ASN A 192 20.73 -14.23 5.51
N GLU A 193 20.84 -15.32 4.72
CA GLU A 193 22.02 -15.57 3.91
C GLU A 193 22.26 -14.50 2.82
N ILE A 194 21.18 -13.98 2.21
CA ILE A 194 21.25 -12.89 1.23
C ILE A 194 21.63 -11.58 1.93
N ALA A 195 21.04 -11.29 3.09
CA ALA A 195 21.37 -10.11 3.88
C ALA A 195 22.85 -10.08 4.29
N GLU A 196 23.39 -11.21 4.77
CA GLU A 196 24.81 -11.36 5.07
C GLU A 196 25.71 -11.17 3.84
N LYS A 197 25.31 -11.71 2.66
CA LYS A 197 26.04 -11.57 1.41
C LYS A 197 26.21 -10.10 0.98
N HIS A 198 25.15 -9.29 1.16
CA HIS A 198 25.12 -7.89 0.75
C HIS A 198 25.46 -6.90 1.87
N ASP A 199 25.67 -7.36 3.11
CA ASP A 199 25.89 -6.52 4.31
C ASP A 199 24.74 -5.52 4.55
N VAL A 200 23.50 -6.03 4.45
CA VAL A 200 22.23 -5.28 4.60
C VAL A 200 21.27 -6.00 5.57
N SER A 201 20.09 -5.42 5.84
CA SER A 201 19.06 -6.07 6.64
C SER A 201 18.17 -7.01 5.78
N GLU A 202 17.54 -8.00 6.43
CA GLU A 202 16.54 -8.86 5.80
C GLU A 202 15.30 -8.05 5.35
N ALA A 203 15.04 -6.93 6.01
CA ALA A 203 14.01 -5.98 5.59
C ALA A 203 14.34 -5.38 4.24
N GLN A 204 15.58 -4.91 4.03
CA GLN A 204 16.04 -4.39 2.74
C GLN A 204 15.96 -5.48 1.65
N VAL A 205 16.36 -6.71 1.94
CA VAL A 205 16.27 -7.85 0.99
C VAL A 205 14.82 -8.10 0.59
N SER A 206 13.89 -8.16 1.55
CA SER A 206 12.46 -8.39 1.27
C SER A 206 11.87 -7.27 0.42
N LEU A 207 12.18 -6.01 0.73
CA LEU A 207 11.68 -4.85 0.00
C LEU A 207 12.26 -4.76 -1.41
N ALA A 208 13.58 -4.96 -1.56
CA ALA A 208 14.24 -4.97 -2.87
C ALA A 208 13.66 -6.05 -3.78
N TRP A 209 13.47 -7.29 -3.26
CA TRP A 209 12.83 -8.38 -4.01
C TRP A 209 11.42 -8.04 -4.49
N LEU A 210 10.60 -7.36 -3.66
CA LEU A 210 9.27 -6.91 -4.07
C LEU A 210 9.36 -5.87 -5.18
N MET A 211 10.23 -4.87 -5.02
CA MET A 211 10.36 -3.74 -5.95
C MET A 211 11.08 -4.11 -7.25
N GLU A 212 11.81 -5.22 -7.30
CA GLU A 212 12.39 -5.79 -8.53
C GLU A 212 11.29 -6.34 -9.46
N LYS A 213 10.16 -6.76 -8.90
CA LYS A 213 9.04 -7.26 -9.71
C LYS A 213 8.36 -6.12 -10.45
N ASP A 214 8.11 -6.32 -11.74
CA ASP A 214 7.34 -5.37 -12.54
C ASP A 214 5.95 -5.15 -11.95
N ASN A 215 5.52 -3.89 -11.86
CA ASN A 215 4.21 -3.48 -11.33
C ASN A 215 3.99 -3.75 -9.85
N VAL A 216 5.04 -3.88 -9.05
CA VAL A 216 4.94 -4.03 -7.59
C VAL A 216 5.49 -2.80 -6.87
N VAL A 217 4.75 -2.36 -5.85
CA VAL A 217 5.09 -1.28 -4.91
C VAL A 217 5.03 -1.84 -3.50
N ALA A 218 5.95 -1.49 -2.62
CA ALA A 218 5.97 -1.92 -1.23
C ALA A 218 5.66 -0.76 -0.28
N ILE A 219 4.84 -1.02 0.76
CA ILE A 219 4.46 -0.03 1.78
C ILE A 219 4.75 -0.53 3.20
N PRO A 220 6.05 -0.68 3.58
CA PRO A 220 6.41 -1.05 4.94
C PRO A 220 5.96 0.02 5.95
N LYS A 221 5.58 -0.40 7.16
CA LYS A 221 5.35 0.49 8.31
C LYS A 221 6.65 0.66 9.08
N ALA A 222 7.01 1.89 9.39
CA ALA A 222 8.10 2.22 10.31
C ALA A 222 7.76 3.48 11.10
N THR A 223 8.19 3.56 12.37
CA THR A 223 7.97 4.72 13.24
C THR A 223 9.28 5.37 13.69
N SER A 224 10.38 4.62 13.76
CA SER A 224 11.69 5.17 14.10
C SER A 224 12.43 5.64 12.84
N GLU A 225 13.20 6.70 12.97
CA GLU A 225 14.07 7.21 11.89
C GLU A 225 15.01 6.11 11.36
N GLU A 226 15.55 5.28 12.25
CA GLU A 226 16.42 4.14 11.89
C GLU A 226 15.72 3.16 10.94
N HIS A 227 14.49 2.72 11.29
CA HIS A 227 13.76 1.78 10.44
C HIS A 227 13.22 2.42 9.15
N ILE A 228 12.85 3.72 9.19
CA ILE A 228 12.45 4.46 7.98
C ILE A 228 13.64 4.53 7.03
N LYS A 229 14.84 4.82 7.54
CA LYS A 229 16.06 4.86 6.76
C LYS A 229 16.46 3.48 6.22
N ASP A 230 16.43 2.45 7.06
CA ASP A 230 16.73 1.08 6.65
C ASP A 230 15.83 0.62 5.50
N ASN A 231 14.52 0.87 5.61
CA ASN A 231 13.58 0.58 4.52
C ASN A 231 13.88 1.42 3.26
N PHE A 232 14.27 2.70 3.41
CA PHE A 232 14.56 3.57 2.27
C PHE A 232 15.79 3.12 1.48
N GLU A 233 16.82 2.69 2.18
CA GLU A 233 18.07 2.18 1.58
C GLU A 233 17.84 0.90 0.73
N SER A 234 16.69 0.22 0.88
CA SER A 234 16.32 -0.90 0.00
C SER A 234 16.15 -0.51 -1.47
N LEU A 235 15.95 0.78 -1.77
CA LEU A 235 15.87 1.30 -3.14
C LEU A 235 17.20 1.20 -3.90
N ASP A 236 18.31 1.19 -3.18
CA ASP A 236 19.67 1.12 -3.73
C ASP A 236 20.22 -0.32 -3.77
N LEU A 237 19.48 -1.31 -3.21
CA LEU A 237 19.90 -2.70 -3.18
C LEU A 237 19.57 -3.41 -4.49
N GLU A 238 20.61 -3.86 -5.20
CA GLU A 238 20.48 -4.70 -6.38
C GLU A 238 20.68 -6.18 -6.01
N LEU A 239 19.63 -6.98 -6.11
CA LEU A 239 19.69 -8.43 -5.95
C LEU A 239 20.11 -9.09 -7.27
N ASP A 240 20.99 -10.07 -7.19
CA ASP A 240 21.35 -10.83 -8.38
C ASP A 240 20.33 -11.96 -8.67
N GLU A 241 20.50 -12.62 -9.83
CA GLU A 241 19.57 -13.65 -10.30
C GLU A 241 19.52 -14.88 -9.36
N GLU A 242 20.62 -15.18 -8.65
CA GLU A 242 20.69 -16.27 -7.67
C GLU A 242 19.90 -15.93 -6.40
N ASP A 243 19.99 -14.68 -5.94
CA ASP A 243 19.23 -14.17 -4.79
C ASP A 243 17.73 -14.22 -5.07
N ILE A 244 17.30 -13.72 -6.23
CA ILE A 244 15.89 -13.72 -6.65
C ILE A 244 15.35 -15.14 -6.73
N GLN A 245 16.07 -16.07 -7.39
CA GLN A 245 15.65 -17.46 -7.48
C GLN A 245 15.57 -18.14 -6.13
N LYS A 246 16.47 -17.80 -5.20
CA LYS A 246 16.46 -18.33 -3.84
C LYS A 246 15.22 -17.89 -3.08
N ILE A 247 14.85 -16.61 -3.16
CA ILE A 247 13.62 -16.09 -2.52
C ILE A 247 12.37 -16.68 -3.18
N ASP A 248 12.33 -16.74 -4.51
CA ASP A 248 11.19 -17.30 -5.27
C ASP A 248 10.97 -18.80 -4.96
N SER A 249 12.02 -19.53 -4.53
CA SER A 249 11.94 -20.94 -4.14
C SER A 249 11.40 -21.19 -2.74
N ILE A 250 11.07 -20.17 -1.96
CA ILE A 250 10.53 -20.32 -0.60
C ILE A 250 9.10 -20.88 -0.68
N GLU A 251 8.91 -22.13 -0.27
CA GLU A 251 7.63 -22.85 -0.32
C GLU A 251 6.72 -22.63 0.92
N ARG A 252 7.09 -21.71 1.83
CA ARG A 252 6.32 -21.44 3.04
C ARG A 252 5.16 -20.49 2.72
N GLU A 253 3.93 -20.92 2.86
CA GLU A 253 2.78 -20.04 2.82
C GLU A 253 2.48 -19.49 4.22
N GLY A 254 2.61 -18.16 4.36
CA GLY A 254 2.44 -17.46 5.64
C GLY A 254 1.52 -16.24 5.54
N ARG A 255 0.21 -16.41 5.26
CA ARG A 255 -0.73 -15.29 5.31
C ARG A 255 -0.92 -14.81 6.75
N MET A 256 -0.63 -13.52 7.01
CA MET A 256 -0.69 -12.89 8.33
C MET A 256 -2.04 -12.17 8.57
N VAL A 257 -2.72 -11.79 7.48
CA VAL A 257 -3.98 -11.03 7.54
C VAL A 257 -5.13 -11.88 7.01
N ASN A 258 -5.97 -12.38 7.93
CA ASN A 258 -7.08 -13.27 7.60
C ASN A 258 -8.31 -13.01 8.51
N PRO A 259 -8.98 -11.84 8.37
CA PRO A 259 -10.20 -11.56 9.12
C PRO A 259 -11.38 -12.42 8.62
N ASP A 260 -12.40 -12.63 9.46
CA ASP A 260 -13.56 -13.47 9.15
C ASP A 260 -14.33 -13.09 7.87
N PHE A 261 -14.20 -11.83 7.44
CA PHE A 261 -14.82 -11.31 6.23
C PHE A 261 -13.91 -11.32 4.99
N ALA A 262 -12.72 -11.90 5.09
CA ALA A 262 -11.81 -12.02 3.96
C ALA A 262 -12.44 -12.88 2.83
N PRO A 263 -12.18 -12.55 1.56
CA PRO A 263 -12.79 -13.25 0.43
C PRO A 263 -12.13 -14.58 0.06
N TRP A 264 -11.04 -14.97 0.73
CA TRP A 264 -10.32 -16.24 0.54
C TRP A 264 -10.57 -17.25 1.65
#